data_907f9acc294a994ee4689860b1b7b924
#
_entry.id   907f9acc294a994ee4689860b1b7b924
#
_cell.length_a   1.000
_cell.length_b   1.000
_cell.length_c   1.000
_cell.angle_alpha   90.00
_cell.angle_beta   90.00
_cell.angle_gamma   90.00
#
_symmetry.space_group_name_H-M   'P 1'
#
loop_
_entity.id
_entity.type
_entity.pdbx_description
1 polymer ?
#
loop_
_entity_poly.entity_id
_entity_poly.type
_entity_poly.pdbx_seq_one_letter_code
_entity_poly.pdbx_strand_id
1 'polypeptide(L)'
;MQLDLSETKFHTGLYTENCFALAEGWYDDNVFHVLALGFPPAETSDTTRAYFGNINFFGGPGDTSAKNSKVLAEMEVNNPDAMFVFLSDVWLDHVSVVDRLRKLFSGYDSMPPTVFVLCGNFLSCVGEPSYPKKLREHFRMLGELISEYPRVAAESTFMLVPGPADPGSPNIFPRPPLPRHVTQDLVKLVPRCQLLTNPARVQFCTQEIVIFREDIVTKMCRNSIYFPETGDIPGHFAKTITSQAHLAPLPLHTCPVYWDHDRALSLYPLPDLVVTADKFEPFTAENIGCQVINPGTFAKHDYSFKTYIPSTKSVEDSQVPSD
;
A
#
# COMPACT_ATOMS: atom_id res chain seq x y z
N MET A 1 18.36 -30.26 -7.31
CA MET A 1 19.58 -30.04 -6.49
C MET A 1 19.09 -29.83 -5.06
N GLN A 2 19.65 -30.55 -4.12
CA GLN A 2 19.37 -30.41 -2.70
C GLN A 2 20.22 -29.28 -2.14
N LEU A 3 19.64 -28.43 -1.26
CA LEU A 3 20.37 -27.40 -0.53
C LEU A 3 20.50 -27.82 0.92
N ASP A 4 21.69 -27.63 1.47
CA ASP A 4 21.94 -27.70 2.92
C ASP A 4 22.06 -26.26 3.45
N LEU A 5 21.11 -25.88 4.33
CA LEU A 5 21.04 -24.56 4.92
C LEU A 5 21.41 -24.54 6.40
N SER A 6 21.95 -25.64 6.95
CA SER A 6 22.20 -25.82 8.39
C SER A 6 23.17 -24.79 8.99
N GLU A 7 24.15 -24.32 8.20
CA GLU A 7 25.13 -23.32 8.61
C GLU A 7 25.04 -21.99 7.83
N THR A 8 23.88 -21.77 7.17
CA THR A 8 23.71 -20.64 6.30
C THR A 8 23.57 -19.33 7.08
N LYS A 9 24.34 -18.32 6.70
CA LYS A 9 24.14 -16.94 7.13
C LYS A 9 23.08 -16.29 6.24
N PHE A 10 21.93 -15.97 6.82
CA PHE A 10 20.88 -15.23 6.12
C PHE A 10 21.13 -13.72 6.20
N HIS A 11 21.15 -13.05 5.06
CA HIS A 11 21.13 -11.60 5.00
C HIS A 11 19.72 -11.04 5.25
N THR A 12 19.61 -9.72 5.41
CA THR A 12 18.32 -9.03 5.64
C THR A 12 17.29 -9.37 4.57
N GLY A 13 16.14 -9.88 4.99
CA GLY A 13 15.00 -10.24 4.12
C GLY A 13 14.08 -11.27 4.75
N LEU A 14 12.89 -11.43 4.16
CA LEU A 14 11.93 -12.50 4.42
C LEU A 14 11.96 -13.45 3.21
N TYR A 15 12.58 -14.59 3.37
CA TYR A 15 12.82 -15.55 2.28
C TYR A 15 11.64 -16.49 2.13
N THR A 16 10.83 -16.28 1.11
CA THR A 16 9.68 -17.13 0.76
C THR A 16 9.93 -17.95 -0.49
N GLU A 17 9.11 -18.97 -0.76
CA GLU A 17 9.30 -19.89 -1.88
C GLU A 17 9.42 -19.22 -3.26
N ASN A 18 8.77 -18.06 -3.45
CA ASN A 18 8.78 -17.33 -4.72
C ASN A 18 9.83 -16.23 -4.79
N CYS A 19 10.77 -16.17 -3.85
CA CYS A 19 11.86 -15.22 -3.91
C CYS A 19 13.00 -15.69 -4.81
N PHE A 20 13.57 -14.78 -5.59
CA PHE A 20 14.88 -14.94 -6.18
C PHE A 20 15.95 -14.68 -5.12
N ALA A 21 16.86 -15.60 -4.95
CA ALA A 21 17.93 -15.49 -3.97
C ALA A 21 19.29 -15.80 -4.59
N LEU A 22 20.33 -15.15 -4.09
CA LEU A 22 21.73 -15.46 -4.36
C LEU A 22 22.26 -16.34 -3.25
N ALA A 23 22.79 -17.49 -3.60
CA ALA A 23 23.39 -18.42 -2.67
C ALA A 23 24.90 -18.53 -2.95
N GLU A 24 25.71 -18.34 -1.92
CA GLU A 24 27.14 -18.61 -1.92
C GLU A 24 27.40 -19.90 -1.16
N GLY A 25 28.25 -20.79 -1.69
CA GLY A 25 28.55 -22.07 -1.07
C GLY A 25 29.38 -22.96 -1.95
N TRP A 26 29.43 -24.25 -1.61
CA TRP A 26 30.13 -25.26 -2.40
C TRP A 26 29.22 -26.45 -2.69
N TYR A 27 29.55 -27.19 -3.75
CA TYR A 27 28.80 -28.36 -4.18
C TYR A 27 29.61 -29.62 -3.95
N ASP A 28 29.04 -30.56 -3.20
CA ASP A 28 29.63 -31.86 -2.94
C ASP A 28 28.54 -32.93 -2.80
N ASP A 29 28.77 -34.11 -3.28
CA ASP A 29 27.90 -35.30 -3.21
C ASP A 29 26.42 -35.00 -3.49
N ASN A 30 26.13 -34.32 -4.60
CA ASN A 30 24.76 -33.88 -5.03
C ASN A 30 24.05 -32.90 -4.09
N VAL A 31 24.72 -32.33 -3.11
CA VAL A 31 24.22 -31.31 -2.18
C VAL A 31 24.99 -30.01 -2.39
N PHE A 32 24.28 -28.90 -2.42
CA PHE A 32 24.87 -27.56 -2.38
C PHE A 32 24.80 -27.03 -0.95
N HIS A 33 25.97 -26.95 -0.31
CA HIS A 33 26.15 -26.45 1.05
C HIS A 33 26.21 -24.91 1.01
N VAL A 34 25.18 -24.26 1.54
CA VAL A 34 25.04 -22.81 1.46
C VAL A 34 25.70 -22.14 2.65
N LEU A 35 26.71 -21.28 2.40
CA LEU A 35 27.36 -20.44 3.41
C LEU A 35 26.61 -19.15 3.68
N ALA A 36 26.12 -18.51 2.61
CA ALA A 36 25.37 -17.29 2.72
C ALA A 36 24.21 -17.25 1.72
N LEU A 37 23.08 -16.70 2.15
CA LEU A 37 21.90 -16.48 1.33
C LEU A 37 21.49 -15.02 1.40
N GLY A 38 21.29 -14.39 0.25
CA GLY A 38 20.93 -12.99 0.14
C GLY A 38 19.99 -12.73 -1.04
N PHE A 39 19.38 -11.54 -1.08
CA PHE A 39 18.63 -11.11 -2.26
C PHE A 39 19.55 -10.48 -3.30
N PRO A 40 19.18 -10.56 -4.60
CA PRO A 40 19.78 -9.72 -5.62
C PRO A 40 19.72 -8.25 -5.19
N PRO A 41 20.75 -7.44 -5.50
CA PRO A 41 20.70 -6.01 -5.24
C PRO A 41 19.48 -5.39 -5.94
N ALA A 42 18.68 -4.66 -5.18
CA ALA A 42 17.60 -3.91 -5.77
C ALA A 42 18.17 -2.75 -6.61
N GLU A 43 17.50 -2.45 -7.73
CA GLU A 43 17.88 -1.36 -8.63
C GLU A 43 17.15 -0.09 -8.24
N THR A 44 17.86 1.04 -8.13
CA THR A 44 17.22 2.33 -7.85
C THR A 44 16.37 2.80 -9.04
N SER A 45 15.34 3.56 -8.77
CA SER A 45 14.48 4.15 -9.80
C SER A 45 15.30 4.96 -10.83
N ASP A 46 16.31 5.70 -10.38
CA ASP A 46 17.17 6.50 -11.25
C ASP A 46 18.01 5.64 -12.20
N THR A 47 18.55 4.52 -11.70
CA THR A 47 19.30 3.56 -12.52
C THR A 47 18.40 2.96 -13.60
N THR A 48 17.20 2.47 -13.23
CA THR A 48 16.24 1.94 -14.20
C THR A 48 15.91 2.96 -15.27
N ARG A 49 15.67 4.21 -14.89
CA ARG A 49 15.32 5.28 -15.83
C ARG A 49 16.49 5.70 -16.71
N ALA A 50 17.73 5.58 -16.23
CA ALA A 50 18.90 5.81 -17.05
C ALA A 50 18.99 4.81 -18.23
N TYR A 51 18.56 3.55 -18.01
CA TYR A 51 18.51 2.53 -19.07
C TYR A 51 17.32 2.67 -20.01
N PHE A 52 16.13 2.95 -19.46
CA PHE A 52 14.87 2.93 -20.22
C PHE A 52 14.33 4.32 -20.57
N GLY A 53 15.00 5.38 -20.13
CA GLY A 53 14.64 6.76 -20.45
C GLY A 53 13.25 7.12 -19.90
N ASN A 54 12.43 7.76 -20.72
CA ASN A 54 11.14 8.30 -20.33
C ASN A 54 9.95 7.35 -20.56
N ILE A 55 10.20 6.05 -20.75
CA ILE A 55 9.11 5.08 -20.89
C ILE A 55 8.28 5.06 -19.61
N ASN A 56 6.98 5.17 -19.76
CA ASN A 56 6.05 5.08 -18.65
C ASN A 56 5.72 3.63 -18.30
N PHE A 57 6.45 3.08 -17.33
CA PHE A 57 6.16 1.75 -16.76
C PHE A 57 5.13 1.80 -15.62
N PHE A 58 4.84 2.98 -15.08
CA PHE A 58 3.93 3.13 -13.94
C PHE A 58 2.47 2.95 -14.34
N GLY A 59 2.13 3.28 -15.58
CA GLY A 59 0.78 3.17 -16.13
C GLY A 59 0.12 4.53 -16.33
N GLY A 60 -1.17 4.52 -16.68
CA GLY A 60 -1.92 5.71 -17.04
C GLY A 60 -1.95 5.95 -18.56
N PRO A 61 -2.56 7.06 -19.02
CA PRO A 61 -2.84 7.29 -20.42
C PRO A 61 -1.63 7.78 -21.25
N GLY A 62 -0.54 8.17 -20.60
CA GLY A 62 0.65 8.69 -21.27
C GLY A 62 1.73 7.64 -21.50
N ASP A 63 2.39 7.69 -22.65
CA ASP A 63 3.51 6.79 -22.97
C ASP A 63 4.82 7.21 -22.31
N THR A 64 4.89 8.45 -21.83
CA THR A 64 6.07 9.03 -21.18
C THR A 64 5.85 9.19 -19.68
N SER A 65 6.88 8.85 -18.90
CA SER A 65 6.87 9.05 -17.44
C SER A 65 6.85 10.55 -17.10
N ALA A 66 5.97 10.92 -16.18
CA ALA A 66 5.93 12.28 -15.62
C ALA A 66 7.09 12.56 -14.64
N LYS A 67 7.82 11.52 -14.21
CA LYS A 67 8.92 11.59 -13.23
C LYS A 67 10.00 12.63 -13.58
N ASN A 68 10.32 12.74 -14.86
CA ASN A 68 11.36 13.63 -15.37
C ASN A 68 10.84 15.00 -15.83
N SER A 69 9.55 15.31 -15.60
CA SER A 69 8.96 16.58 -15.99
C SER A 69 9.41 17.70 -15.06
N LYS A 70 10.17 18.64 -15.58
CA LYS A 70 10.60 19.83 -14.82
C LYS A 70 9.43 20.69 -14.36
N VAL A 71 8.40 20.81 -15.20
CA VAL A 71 7.19 21.58 -14.86
C VAL A 71 6.46 20.97 -13.67
N LEU A 72 6.30 19.63 -13.66
CA LEU A 72 5.65 18.95 -12.54
C LEU A 72 6.50 18.99 -11.27
N ALA A 73 7.83 18.92 -11.39
CA ALA A 73 8.74 19.09 -10.25
C ALA A 73 8.65 20.50 -9.66
N GLU A 74 8.59 21.54 -10.49
CA GLU A 74 8.38 22.91 -10.03
C GLU A 74 7.01 23.09 -9.37
N MET A 75 5.94 22.49 -9.93
CA MET A 75 4.61 22.50 -9.32
C MET A 75 4.59 21.82 -7.95
N GLU A 76 5.31 20.71 -7.80
CA GLU A 76 5.44 19.97 -6.54
C GLU A 76 6.14 20.81 -5.45
N VAL A 77 7.26 21.44 -5.79
CA VAL A 77 8.00 22.32 -4.88
C VAL A 77 7.17 23.57 -4.51
N ASN A 78 6.40 24.12 -5.45
CA ASN A 78 5.56 25.30 -5.22
C ASN A 78 4.24 24.97 -4.48
N ASN A 79 3.97 23.69 -4.19
CA ASN A 79 2.81 23.25 -3.42
C ASN A 79 3.26 22.47 -2.16
N PRO A 80 3.91 23.16 -1.19
CA PRO A 80 4.45 22.53 0.02
C PRO A 80 3.34 21.97 0.94
N ASP A 81 2.11 22.49 0.83
CA ASP A 81 0.97 22.09 1.65
C ASP A 81 0.24 20.85 1.08
N ALA A 82 0.68 20.35 -0.09
CA ALA A 82 0.11 19.12 -0.64
C ALA A 82 0.37 17.96 0.32
N MET A 83 -0.70 17.28 0.75
CA MET A 83 -0.63 16.22 1.73
C MET A 83 -1.56 15.07 1.36
N PHE A 84 -1.07 13.84 1.55
CA PHE A 84 -1.86 12.60 1.47
C PHE A 84 -2.06 12.05 2.88
N VAL A 85 -3.28 11.65 3.18
CA VAL A 85 -3.66 11.03 4.46
C VAL A 85 -4.08 9.59 4.20
N PHE A 86 -3.39 8.62 4.80
CA PHE A 86 -3.63 7.18 4.59
C PHE A 86 -4.24 6.54 5.83
N LEU A 87 -5.43 5.94 5.66
CA LEU A 87 -6.12 5.16 6.67
C LEU A 87 -6.41 3.75 6.13
N SER A 88 -6.30 2.74 6.98
CA SER A 88 -6.64 1.35 6.63
C SER A 88 -7.60 0.73 7.63
N ASP A 89 -8.40 -0.24 7.18
CA ASP A 89 -9.46 -0.88 7.96
C ASP A 89 -10.40 0.16 8.59
N VAL A 90 -10.95 1.04 7.74
CA VAL A 90 -11.89 2.09 8.13
C VAL A 90 -13.28 1.45 8.35
N TRP A 91 -13.48 0.83 9.50
CA TRP A 91 -14.71 0.10 9.82
C TRP A 91 -15.87 1.04 10.13
N LEU A 92 -16.67 1.35 9.10
CA LEU A 92 -17.79 2.29 9.18
C LEU A 92 -18.97 1.80 10.01
N ASP A 93 -19.00 0.51 10.36
CA ASP A 93 -19.97 -0.10 11.27
C ASP A 93 -19.62 0.07 12.76
N HIS A 94 -18.45 0.66 13.07
CA HIS A 94 -18.05 1.02 14.43
C HIS A 94 -18.33 2.50 14.70
N VAL A 95 -19.18 2.79 15.67
CA VAL A 95 -19.53 4.17 16.05
C VAL A 95 -18.29 4.97 16.42
N SER A 96 -17.37 4.37 17.17
CA SER A 96 -16.10 5.01 17.56
C SER A 96 -15.23 5.41 16.35
N VAL A 97 -15.22 4.61 15.29
CA VAL A 97 -14.49 4.94 14.05
C VAL A 97 -15.14 6.14 13.36
N VAL A 98 -16.47 6.16 13.29
CA VAL A 98 -17.22 7.29 12.68
C VAL A 98 -16.99 8.57 13.48
N ASP A 99 -17.00 8.51 14.81
CA ASP A 99 -16.73 9.67 15.68
C ASP A 99 -15.28 10.18 15.49
N ARG A 100 -14.32 9.27 15.34
CA ARG A 100 -12.92 9.65 15.04
C ARG A 100 -12.76 10.25 13.64
N LEU A 101 -13.46 9.73 12.64
CA LEU A 101 -13.48 10.35 11.30
C LEU A 101 -14.09 11.76 11.37
N ARG A 102 -15.14 11.97 12.17
CA ARG A 102 -15.71 13.30 12.40
C ARG A 102 -14.68 14.27 12.97
N LYS A 103 -13.93 13.87 13.97
CA LYS A 103 -12.85 14.69 14.54
C LYS A 103 -11.73 14.95 13.53
N LEU A 104 -11.33 13.92 12.77
CA LEU A 104 -10.32 14.02 11.72
C LEU A 104 -10.72 15.07 10.67
N PHE A 105 -11.94 14.99 10.12
CA PHE A 105 -12.41 15.95 9.12
C PHE A 105 -12.58 17.35 9.70
N SER A 106 -13.07 17.48 10.94
CA SER A 106 -13.13 18.75 11.65
C SER A 106 -11.74 19.39 11.82
N GLY A 107 -10.74 18.60 12.17
CA GLY A 107 -9.36 19.10 12.31
C GLY A 107 -8.76 19.58 10.99
N TYR A 108 -9.11 18.93 9.90
CA TYR A 108 -8.62 19.27 8.56
C TYR A 108 -9.49 20.30 7.80
N ASP A 109 -10.66 20.70 8.30
CA ASP A 109 -11.54 21.60 7.55
C ASP A 109 -10.93 23.01 7.36
N SER A 110 -10.03 23.43 8.25
CA SER A 110 -9.31 24.71 8.08
C SER A 110 -8.19 24.62 7.03
N MET A 111 -7.57 23.46 6.85
CA MET A 111 -6.49 23.19 5.88
C MET A 111 -6.63 21.77 5.34
N PRO A 112 -7.53 21.57 4.35
CA PRO A 112 -7.85 20.25 3.83
C PRO A 112 -6.64 19.60 3.13
N PRO A 113 -6.35 18.31 3.38
CA PRO A 113 -5.32 17.60 2.64
C PRO A 113 -5.73 17.43 1.18
N THR A 114 -4.75 17.30 0.30
CA THR A 114 -4.99 17.09 -1.12
C THR A 114 -5.76 15.79 -1.38
N VAL A 115 -5.40 14.73 -0.63
CA VAL A 115 -5.99 13.39 -0.81
C VAL A 115 -6.17 12.69 0.53
N PHE A 116 -7.36 12.12 0.72
CA PHE A 116 -7.61 11.05 1.69
C PHE A 116 -7.64 9.71 0.97
N VAL A 117 -6.77 8.79 1.37
CA VAL A 117 -6.77 7.40 0.90
C VAL A 117 -7.36 6.52 1.99
N LEU A 118 -8.54 5.98 1.71
CA LEU A 118 -9.26 5.10 2.60
C LEU A 118 -9.14 3.67 2.07
N CYS A 119 -8.42 2.82 2.79
CA CYS A 119 -8.30 1.41 2.46
C CYS A 119 -9.31 0.59 3.26
N GLY A 120 -9.99 -0.35 2.58
CA GLY A 120 -10.83 -1.34 3.25
C GLY A 120 -10.00 -2.26 4.17
N ASN A 121 -10.64 -3.15 4.92
CA ASN A 121 -12.09 -3.43 4.87
C ASN A 121 -12.90 -2.25 5.43
N PHE A 122 -14.05 -1.97 4.82
CA PHE A 122 -14.90 -0.86 5.25
C PHE A 122 -15.95 -1.26 6.29
N LEU A 123 -16.13 -2.55 6.56
CA LEU A 123 -16.91 -3.08 7.68
C LEU A 123 -16.11 -4.14 8.44
N SER A 124 -16.35 -4.22 9.75
CA SER A 124 -15.69 -5.21 10.62
C SER A 124 -16.29 -6.61 10.49
N CYS A 125 -17.58 -6.72 10.17
CA CYS A 125 -18.30 -7.98 10.03
C CYS A 125 -18.11 -8.54 8.61
N VAL A 126 -17.44 -9.70 8.50
CA VAL A 126 -17.15 -10.37 7.23
C VAL A 126 -18.05 -11.58 7.05
N GLY A 127 -18.49 -11.84 5.80
CA GLY A 127 -19.18 -13.07 5.43
C GLY A 127 -20.70 -13.08 5.67
N GLU A 128 -21.29 -11.99 6.11
CA GLU A 128 -22.76 -11.89 6.23
C GLU A 128 -23.42 -11.65 4.86
N PRO A 129 -24.53 -12.33 4.54
CA PRO A 129 -25.27 -12.09 3.29
C PRO A 129 -25.76 -10.65 3.12
N SER A 130 -25.97 -9.93 4.24
CA SER A 130 -26.39 -8.54 4.27
C SER A 130 -25.24 -7.52 4.05
N TYR A 131 -23.99 -8.00 3.98
CA TYR A 131 -22.80 -7.15 3.89
C TYR A 131 -22.89 -6.06 2.81
N PRO A 132 -23.24 -6.36 1.54
CA PRO A 132 -23.30 -5.32 0.51
C PRO A 132 -24.34 -4.25 0.78
N LYS A 133 -25.48 -4.61 1.38
CA LYS A 133 -26.53 -3.65 1.77
C LYS A 133 -26.06 -2.76 2.91
N LYS A 134 -25.50 -3.36 3.97
CA LYS A 134 -24.91 -2.61 5.09
C LYS A 134 -23.83 -1.66 4.61
N LEU A 135 -22.91 -2.14 3.75
CA LEU A 135 -21.83 -1.31 3.20
C LEU A 135 -22.36 -0.11 2.43
N ARG A 136 -23.40 -0.29 1.62
CA ARG A 136 -24.03 0.83 0.92
C ARG A 136 -24.61 1.88 1.87
N GLU A 137 -25.27 1.44 2.94
CA GLU A 137 -25.84 2.33 3.96
C GLU A 137 -24.71 3.11 4.68
N HIS A 138 -23.64 2.44 5.05
CA HIS A 138 -22.49 3.07 5.71
C HIS A 138 -21.69 4.00 4.78
N PHE A 139 -21.58 3.68 3.49
CA PHE A 139 -20.99 4.61 2.51
C PHE A 139 -21.84 5.86 2.31
N ARG A 140 -23.17 5.75 2.35
CA ARG A 140 -24.02 6.93 2.36
C ARG A 140 -23.76 7.78 3.59
N MET A 141 -23.71 7.18 4.79
CA MET A 141 -23.37 7.87 6.04
C MET A 141 -21.99 8.55 5.97
N LEU A 142 -20.99 7.90 5.39
CA LEU A 142 -19.67 8.51 5.16
C LEU A 142 -19.78 9.74 4.25
N GLY A 143 -20.55 9.66 3.17
CA GLY A 143 -20.78 10.78 2.28
C GLY A 143 -21.50 11.95 2.96
N GLU A 144 -22.51 11.66 3.80
CA GLU A 144 -23.20 12.65 4.62
C GLU A 144 -22.23 13.30 5.61
N LEU A 145 -21.40 12.50 6.29
CA LEU A 145 -20.37 12.98 7.22
C LEU A 145 -19.36 13.91 6.53
N ILE A 146 -18.82 13.53 5.37
CA ILE A 146 -17.89 14.38 4.60
C ILE A 146 -18.55 15.70 4.22
N SER A 147 -19.83 15.68 3.84
CA SER A 147 -20.59 16.87 3.45
C SER A 147 -20.83 17.87 4.60
N GLU A 148 -20.68 17.44 5.87
CA GLU A 148 -20.70 18.33 7.03
C GLU A 148 -19.50 19.30 7.06
N TYR A 149 -18.42 18.99 6.31
CA TYR A 149 -17.17 19.76 6.23
C TYR A 149 -16.98 20.31 4.82
N PRO A 150 -17.50 21.50 4.51
CA PRO A 150 -17.58 22.02 3.14
C PRO A 150 -16.24 22.17 2.44
N ARG A 151 -15.18 22.55 3.18
CA ARG A 151 -13.84 22.72 2.61
C ARG A 151 -13.20 21.36 2.29
N VAL A 152 -13.28 20.40 3.23
CA VAL A 152 -12.83 19.03 2.99
C VAL A 152 -13.56 18.42 1.79
N ALA A 153 -14.88 18.59 1.69
CA ALA A 153 -15.67 18.07 0.59
C ALA A 153 -15.34 18.71 -0.77
N ALA A 154 -14.99 20.00 -0.79
CA ALA A 154 -14.70 20.74 -2.01
C ALA A 154 -13.25 20.61 -2.48
N GLU A 155 -12.29 20.59 -1.56
CA GLU A 155 -10.85 20.68 -1.86
C GLU A 155 -10.17 19.32 -1.89
N SER A 156 -10.55 18.37 -1.01
CA SER A 156 -9.92 17.05 -0.92
C SER A 156 -10.46 16.04 -1.93
N THR A 157 -9.59 15.18 -2.43
CA THR A 157 -9.96 13.99 -3.22
C THR A 157 -10.00 12.77 -2.30
N PHE A 158 -11.08 12.00 -2.35
CA PHE A 158 -11.21 10.75 -1.60
C PHE A 158 -10.93 9.56 -2.50
N MET A 159 -9.92 8.76 -2.18
CA MET A 159 -9.54 7.55 -2.92
C MET A 159 -9.89 6.32 -2.09
N LEU A 160 -10.73 5.43 -2.60
CA LEU A 160 -11.13 4.20 -1.92
C LEU A 160 -10.45 3.00 -2.55
N VAL A 161 -9.72 2.23 -1.75
CA VAL A 161 -9.05 0.99 -2.15
C VAL A 161 -9.75 -0.19 -1.48
N PRO A 162 -10.25 -1.19 -2.23
CA PRO A 162 -10.97 -2.32 -1.64
C PRO A 162 -10.05 -3.21 -0.80
N GLY A 163 -10.54 -3.62 0.36
CA GLY A 163 -9.87 -4.60 1.21
C GLY A 163 -10.24 -6.05 0.87
N PRO A 164 -9.54 -7.04 1.46
CA PRO A 164 -9.75 -8.46 1.17
C PRO A 164 -11.18 -8.96 1.38
N ALA A 165 -11.90 -8.39 2.34
CA ALA A 165 -13.26 -8.78 2.70
C ALA A 165 -14.36 -7.94 2.04
N ASP A 166 -14.00 -6.86 1.37
CA ASP A 166 -14.98 -6.00 0.72
C ASP A 166 -15.61 -6.70 -0.50
N PRO A 167 -16.89 -6.39 -0.85
CA PRO A 167 -17.61 -7.07 -1.91
C PRO A 167 -17.04 -6.74 -3.30
N GLY A 168 -17.30 -7.64 -4.24
CA GLY A 168 -16.88 -7.51 -5.63
C GLY A 168 -16.34 -8.82 -6.17
N SER A 169 -15.09 -8.83 -6.59
CA SER A 169 -14.43 -10.04 -7.06
C SER A 169 -13.87 -10.87 -5.89
N PRO A 170 -13.55 -12.14 -6.13
CA PRO A 170 -12.79 -12.95 -5.18
C PRO A 170 -11.50 -12.25 -4.72
N ASN A 171 -10.95 -12.69 -3.59
CA ASN A 171 -9.66 -12.18 -3.11
C ASN A 171 -8.48 -12.74 -3.92
N ILE A 172 -8.47 -12.41 -5.21
CA ILE A 172 -7.42 -12.72 -6.17
C ILE A 172 -6.96 -11.39 -6.77
N PHE A 173 -5.65 -11.17 -6.80
CA PHE A 173 -5.09 -9.92 -7.29
C PHE A 173 -4.86 -9.90 -8.82
N PRO A 174 -4.92 -8.72 -9.46
CA PRO A 174 -5.41 -7.45 -8.91
C PRO A 174 -6.93 -7.45 -8.72
N ARG A 175 -7.40 -6.76 -7.67
CA ARG A 175 -8.83 -6.58 -7.44
C ARG A 175 -9.37 -5.34 -8.17
N PRO A 176 -10.52 -5.43 -8.83
CA PRO A 176 -11.19 -4.27 -9.42
C PRO A 176 -11.68 -3.32 -8.32
N PRO A 177 -12.04 -2.07 -8.67
CA PRO A 177 -12.66 -1.14 -7.75
C PRO A 177 -13.96 -1.69 -7.13
N LEU A 178 -14.36 -1.11 -6.01
CA LEU A 178 -15.63 -1.44 -5.36
C LEU A 178 -16.81 -1.28 -6.34
N PRO A 179 -17.79 -2.21 -6.30
CA PRO A 179 -18.92 -2.17 -7.22
C PRO A 179 -19.77 -0.91 -7.08
N ARG A 180 -20.23 -0.37 -8.19
CA ARG A 180 -21.06 0.86 -8.21
C ARG A 180 -22.32 0.77 -7.37
N HIS A 181 -22.95 -0.40 -7.29
CA HIS A 181 -24.19 -0.57 -6.53
C HIS A 181 -24.04 -0.33 -5.03
N VAL A 182 -22.83 -0.48 -4.47
CA VAL A 182 -22.56 -0.17 -3.05
C VAL A 182 -22.02 1.25 -2.86
N THR A 183 -21.40 1.86 -3.87
CA THR A 183 -20.69 3.16 -3.75
C THR A 183 -21.45 4.34 -4.35
N GLN A 184 -22.52 4.09 -5.10
CA GLN A 184 -23.22 5.14 -5.87
C GLN A 184 -23.73 6.32 -5.03
N ASP A 185 -24.16 6.06 -3.79
CA ASP A 185 -24.69 7.11 -2.92
C ASP A 185 -23.56 7.98 -2.37
N LEU A 186 -22.40 7.38 -2.01
CA LEU A 186 -21.19 8.10 -1.63
C LEU A 186 -20.68 9.00 -2.78
N VAL A 187 -20.55 8.44 -4.00
CA VAL A 187 -20.02 9.19 -5.16
C VAL A 187 -20.93 10.35 -5.56
N LYS A 188 -22.24 10.25 -5.32
CA LYS A 188 -23.17 11.37 -5.52
C LYS A 188 -22.98 12.50 -4.51
N LEU A 189 -22.72 12.15 -3.24
CA LEU A 189 -22.52 13.13 -2.17
C LEU A 189 -21.11 13.74 -2.21
N VAL A 190 -20.11 12.95 -2.62
CA VAL A 190 -18.71 13.37 -2.70
C VAL A 190 -18.23 13.19 -4.15
N PRO A 191 -18.42 14.18 -5.03
CA PRO A 191 -18.05 14.07 -6.46
C PRO A 191 -16.57 13.86 -6.71
N ARG A 192 -15.71 14.27 -5.79
CA ARG A 192 -14.24 14.04 -5.85
C ARG A 192 -13.83 12.67 -5.27
N CYS A 193 -14.77 11.73 -5.14
CA CYS A 193 -14.49 10.35 -4.73
C CYS A 193 -14.07 9.51 -5.94
N GLN A 194 -12.92 8.85 -5.82
CA GLN A 194 -12.35 7.94 -6.82
C GLN A 194 -12.30 6.53 -6.25
N LEU A 195 -12.80 5.57 -7.02
CA LEU A 195 -12.76 4.15 -6.68
C LEU A 195 -11.57 3.52 -7.38
N LEU A 196 -10.60 3.06 -6.60
CA LEU A 196 -9.34 2.51 -7.11
C LEU A 196 -9.35 0.99 -7.10
N THR A 197 -8.46 0.39 -7.89
CA THR A 197 -8.12 -1.04 -7.85
C THR A 197 -7.30 -1.37 -6.60
N ASN A 198 -7.05 -2.64 -6.35
CA ASN A 198 -6.06 -3.10 -5.39
C ASN A 198 -5.15 -4.15 -6.05
N PRO A 199 -3.83 -3.90 -6.25
CA PRO A 199 -3.14 -2.65 -5.91
C PRO A 199 -3.61 -1.45 -6.73
N ALA A 200 -3.38 -0.25 -6.20
CA ALA A 200 -3.61 1.00 -6.89
C ALA A 200 -2.29 1.73 -7.17
N ARG A 201 -2.24 2.44 -8.30
CA ARG A 201 -1.11 3.29 -8.69
C ARG A 201 -1.60 4.71 -8.80
N VAL A 202 -1.00 5.60 -8.01
CA VAL A 202 -1.34 7.01 -7.95
C VAL A 202 -0.13 7.84 -8.32
N GLN A 203 -0.26 8.68 -9.32
CA GLN A 203 0.76 9.65 -9.69
C GLN A 203 0.32 11.04 -9.23
N PHE A 204 1.19 11.71 -8.49
CA PHE A 204 1.01 13.10 -8.10
C PHE A 204 2.27 13.89 -8.47
N CYS A 205 2.14 14.78 -9.43
CA CYS A 205 3.29 15.48 -10.01
C CYS A 205 4.36 14.47 -10.45
N THR A 206 5.54 14.50 -9.83
CA THR A 206 6.63 13.56 -10.10
C THR A 206 6.59 12.32 -9.20
N GLN A 207 5.73 12.30 -8.16
CA GLN A 207 5.68 11.20 -7.20
C GLN A 207 4.88 10.02 -7.73
N GLU A 208 5.44 8.84 -7.61
CA GLU A 208 4.82 7.55 -7.93
C GLU A 208 4.51 6.81 -6.63
N ILE A 209 3.23 6.60 -6.36
CA ILE A 209 2.73 6.00 -5.12
C ILE A 209 1.99 4.70 -5.47
N VAL A 210 2.38 3.60 -4.85
CA VAL A 210 1.70 2.29 -4.96
C VAL A 210 1.00 1.99 -3.65
N ILE A 211 -0.31 1.69 -3.72
CA ILE A 211 -1.12 1.36 -2.55
C ILE A 211 -1.59 -0.08 -2.68
N PHE A 212 -1.28 -0.88 -1.67
CA PHE A 212 -1.61 -2.30 -1.64
C PHE A 212 -2.28 -2.67 -0.31
N ARG A 213 -3.57 -3.02 -0.36
CA ARG A 213 -4.31 -3.46 0.83
C ARG A 213 -4.36 -4.98 0.89
N GLU A 214 -3.47 -5.55 1.67
CA GLU A 214 -3.44 -6.97 2.01
C GLU A 214 -2.66 -7.17 3.32
N ASP A 215 -2.96 -8.26 4.07
CA ASP A 215 -2.22 -8.65 5.27
C ASP A 215 -0.94 -9.41 4.88
N ILE A 216 -0.08 -8.74 4.10
CA ILE A 216 1.05 -9.34 3.39
C ILE A 216 2.24 -9.60 4.31
N VAL A 217 2.50 -8.71 5.27
CA VAL A 217 3.63 -8.83 6.21
C VAL A 217 3.50 -10.13 7.00
N THR A 218 2.33 -10.36 7.60
CA THR A 218 2.05 -11.59 8.35
C THR A 218 2.12 -12.83 7.47
N LYS A 219 1.61 -12.76 6.23
CA LYS A 219 1.70 -13.87 5.27
C LYS A 219 3.15 -14.20 4.94
N MET A 220 3.98 -13.20 4.69
CA MET A 220 5.40 -13.40 4.40
C MET A 220 6.16 -13.96 5.59
N CYS A 221 5.93 -13.45 6.80
CA CYS A 221 6.54 -13.99 8.01
C CYS A 221 6.21 -15.47 8.23
N ARG A 222 4.95 -15.87 8.00
CA ARG A 222 4.50 -17.26 8.17
C ARG A 222 5.04 -18.22 7.10
N ASN A 223 5.40 -17.71 5.94
CA ASN A 223 5.89 -18.48 4.80
C ASN A 223 7.39 -18.29 4.56
N SER A 224 8.08 -17.58 5.46
CA SER A 224 9.53 -17.46 5.39
C SER A 224 10.21 -18.73 5.86
N ILE A 225 11.21 -19.20 5.08
CA ILE A 225 12.02 -20.38 5.43
C ILE A 225 12.95 -20.13 6.62
N TYR A 226 13.23 -18.87 6.90
CA TYR A 226 14.01 -18.41 8.03
C TYR A 226 13.36 -17.17 8.64
N PHE A 227 13.09 -17.21 9.94
CA PHE A 227 12.55 -16.05 10.64
C PHE A 227 13.70 -15.19 11.18
N PRO A 228 13.73 -13.86 10.90
CA PRO A 228 14.82 -13.00 11.32
C PRO A 228 15.01 -12.98 12.83
N GLU A 229 16.26 -13.06 13.29
CA GLU A 229 16.60 -12.93 14.71
C GLU A 229 16.49 -11.49 15.20
N THR A 230 16.65 -10.53 14.30
CA THR A 230 16.45 -9.10 14.58
C THR A 230 14.96 -8.78 14.58
N GLY A 231 14.48 -8.02 15.57
CA GLY A 231 13.07 -7.63 15.66
C GLY A 231 12.58 -6.63 14.60
N ASP A 232 13.44 -6.25 13.63
CA ASP A 232 13.10 -5.28 12.57
C ASP A 232 12.39 -5.96 11.39
N ILE A 233 11.19 -6.46 11.61
CA ILE A 233 10.35 -7.04 10.56
C ILE A 233 10.04 -6.02 9.44
N PRO A 234 9.72 -4.74 9.72
CA PRO A 234 9.52 -3.73 8.68
C PRO A 234 10.69 -3.57 7.72
N GLY A 235 11.92 -3.50 8.26
CA GLY A 235 13.14 -3.41 7.43
C GLY A 235 13.36 -4.65 6.57
N HIS A 236 13.17 -5.85 7.13
CA HIS A 236 13.21 -7.11 6.37
C HIS A 236 12.15 -7.16 5.27
N PHE A 237 10.92 -6.74 5.56
CA PHE A 237 9.84 -6.68 4.60
C PHE A 237 10.12 -5.70 3.47
N ALA A 238 10.49 -4.45 3.79
CA ALA A 238 10.83 -3.43 2.79
C ALA A 238 11.96 -3.91 1.88
N LYS A 239 13.03 -4.49 2.45
CA LYS A 239 14.13 -5.08 1.69
C LYS A 239 13.65 -6.16 0.73
N THR A 240 12.73 -7.02 1.18
CA THR A 240 12.22 -8.13 0.36
C THR A 240 11.46 -7.63 -0.85
N ILE A 241 10.40 -6.82 -0.65
CA ILE A 241 9.53 -6.39 -1.76
C ILE A 241 10.27 -5.53 -2.78
N THR A 242 11.22 -4.72 -2.35
CA THR A 242 12.03 -3.89 -3.25
C THR A 242 13.09 -4.69 -4.00
N SER A 243 13.74 -5.66 -3.34
CA SER A 243 14.73 -6.54 -4.01
C SER A 243 14.06 -7.53 -4.96
N GLN A 244 12.85 -7.99 -4.65
CA GLN A 244 12.06 -8.84 -5.53
C GLN A 244 11.30 -8.03 -6.60
N ALA A 245 11.28 -6.70 -6.47
CA ALA A 245 10.51 -5.79 -7.30
C ALA A 245 9.04 -6.22 -7.46
N HIS A 246 8.45 -6.77 -6.38
CA HIS A 246 7.11 -7.35 -6.38
C HIS A 246 6.43 -7.22 -5.01
N LEU A 247 5.15 -6.83 -4.98
CA LEU A 247 4.37 -6.62 -3.76
C LEU A 247 4.12 -7.90 -2.95
N ALA A 248 4.01 -9.03 -3.61
CA ALA A 248 3.67 -10.31 -2.97
C ALA A 248 4.49 -11.48 -3.55
N PRO A 249 5.78 -11.60 -3.21
CA PRO A 249 6.62 -12.73 -3.64
C PRO A 249 6.26 -14.00 -2.84
N LEU A 250 5.03 -14.47 -2.97
CA LEU A 250 4.45 -15.61 -2.26
C LEU A 250 3.85 -16.63 -3.23
N PRO A 251 3.78 -17.91 -2.83
CA PRO A 251 3.09 -18.92 -3.62
C PRO A 251 1.62 -18.55 -3.87
N LEU A 252 1.08 -18.93 -5.03
CA LEU A 252 -0.28 -18.61 -5.46
C LEU A 252 -1.37 -19.15 -4.50
N HIS A 253 -1.09 -20.19 -3.75
CA HIS A 253 -2.03 -20.70 -2.74
C HIS A 253 -2.11 -19.82 -1.48
N THR A 254 -1.08 -19.00 -1.24
CA THR A 254 -1.02 -18.06 -0.10
C THR A 254 -1.51 -16.66 -0.49
N CYS A 255 -1.10 -16.20 -1.66
CA CYS A 255 -1.54 -14.93 -2.24
C CYS A 255 -1.92 -15.15 -3.71
N PRO A 256 -3.21 -15.46 -3.98
CA PRO A 256 -3.67 -15.74 -5.34
C PRO A 256 -3.54 -14.52 -6.25
N VAL A 257 -3.00 -14.74 -7.44
CA VAL A 257 -2.83 -13.71 -8.48
C VAL A 257 -3.34 -14.25 -9.80
N TYR A 258 -4.10 -13.44 -10.55
CA TYR A 258 -4.38 -13.70 -11.95
C TYR A 258 -3.08 -13.58 -12.74
N TRP A 259 -2.53 -14.69 -13.19
CA TRP A 259 -1.20 -14.76 -13.80
C TRP A 259 -1.00 -13.77 -14.96
N ASP A 260 -1.99 -13.61 -15.80
CA ASP A 260 -1.96 -12.65 -16.91
C ASP A 260 -1.88 -11.18 -16.45
N HIS A 261 -2.18 -10.93 -15.18
CA HIS A 261 -2.17 -9.61 -14.57
C HIS A 261 -1.13 -9.46 -13.45
N ASP A 262 -0.19 -10.39 -13.31
CA ASP A 262 0.90 -10.36 -12.31
C ASP A 262 1.67 -9.04 -12.31
N ARG A 263 1.84 -8.44 -13.49
CA ARG A 263 2.47 -7.12 -13.65
C ARG A 263 1.83 -6.01 -12.79
N ALA A 264 0.57 -6.15 -12.39
CA ALA A 264 -0.08 -5.18 -11.50
C ALA A 264 0.59 -5.11 -10.12
N LEU A 265 1.23 -6.20 -9.68
CA LEU A 265 1.94 -6.29 -8.41
C LEU A 265 3.44 -5.95 -8.54
N SER A 266 3.94 -5.68 -9.75
CA SER A 266 5.34 -5.33 -9.97
C SER A 266 5.69 -3.97 -9.37
N LEU A 267 6.87 -3.85 -8.77
CA LEU A 267 7.48 -2.61 -8.25
C LEU A 267 8.68 -2.19 -9.11
N TYR A 268 8.59 -2.38 -10.42
CA TYR A 268 9.68 -2.02 -11.34
C TYR A 268 9.19 -1.04 -12.43
N PRO A 269 9.81 0.15 -12.57
CA PRO A 269 10.79 0.78 -11.67
C PRO A 269 10.26 0.98 -10.25
N LEU A 270 11.16 1.08 -9.25
CA LEU A 270 10.73 1.32 -7.87
C LEU A 270 9.98 2.66 -7.74
N PRO A 271 8.81 2.68 -7.11
CA PRO A 271 8.08 3.91 -6.82
C PRO A 271 8.75 4.71 -5.69
N ASP A 272 8.32 5.95 -5.49
CA ASP A 272 8.77 6.77 -4.36
C ASP A 272 8.19 6.25 -3.04
N LEU A 273 6.93 5.81 -3.07
CA LEU A 273 6.20 5.36 -1.89
C LEU A 273 5.41 4.09 -2.18
N VAL A 274 5.53 3.10 -1.29
CA VAL A 274 4.66 1.93 -1.21
C VAL A 274 3.88 1.99 0.09
N VAL A 275 2.57 1.98 0.01
CA VAL A 275 1.66 1.93 1.16
C VAL A 275 1.09 0.52 1.26
N THR A 276 1.54 -0.22 2.27
CA THR A 276 1.07 -1.58 2.55
C THR A 276 0.00 -1.54 3.63
N ALA A 277 -1.20 -1.15 3.29
CA ALA A 277 -2.30 -1.05 4.24
C ALA A 277 -2.65 -2.43 4.87
N ASP A 278 -1.86 -2.85 5.85
CA ASP A 278 -1.83 -4.17 6.49
C ASP A 278 -2.33 -4.07 7.94
N LYS A 279 -2.79 -5.17 8.51
CA LYS A 279 -3.14 -5.27 9.94
C LYS A 279 -1.94 -5.32 10.88
N PHE A 280 -0.73 -5.43 10.33
CA PHE A 280 0.50 -5.36 11.12
C PHE A 280 0.62 -4.00 11.81
N GLU A 281 1.46 -3.92 12.84
CA GLU A 281 1.75 -2.66 13.54
C GLU A 281 2.13 -1.55 12.55
N PRO A 282 1.74 -0.29 12.82
CA PRO A 282 2.16 0.85 11.98
C PRO A 282 3.68 0.94 11.91
N PHE A 283 4.20 1.17 10.70
CA PHE A 283 5.64 1.35 10.51
C PHE A 283 5.95 2.30 9.36
N THR A 284 7.18 2.80 9.36
CA THR A 284 7.83 3.48 8.24
C THR A 284 9.21 2.86 8.07
N ALA A 285 9.49 2.34 6.89
CA ALA A 285 10.77 1.76 6.51
C ALA A 285 11.20 2.32 5.15
N GLU A 286 12.49 2.26 4.86
CA GLU A 286 13.05 2.71 3.60
C GLU A 286 14.06 1.70 3.08
N ASN A 287 14.06 1.47 1.77
CA ASN A 287 15.13 0.75 1.10
C ASN A 287 15.42 1.38 -0.27
N ILE A 288 16.67 1.76 -0.50
CA ILE A 288 17.19 2.33 -1.76
C ILE A 288 16.32 3.47 -2.36
N GLY A 289 15.88 4.40 -1.52
CA GLY A 289 15.09 5.57 -1.91
C GLY A 289 13.60 5.30 -2.13
N CYS A 290 13.14 4.07 -1.88
CA CYS A 290 11.73 3.72 -1.85
C CYS A 290 11.25 3.67 -0.40
N GLN A 291 10.29 4.51 -0.04
CA GLN A 291 9.65 4.46 1.26
C GLN A 291 8.55 3.39 1.27
N VAL A 292 8.50 2.62 2.34
CA VAL A 292 7.48 1.57 2.56
C VAL A 292 6.81 1.86 3.89
N ILE A 293 5.51 2.15 3.84
CA ILE A 293 4.76 2.53 5.03
C ILE A 293 3.56 1.61 5.26
N ASN A 294 3.21 1.44 6.51
CA ASN A 294 1.97 0.82 6.95
C ASN A 294 1.23 1.75 7.92
N PRO A 295 0.01 2.20 7.60
CA PRO A 295 -0.80 2.97 8.55
C PRO A 295 -1.35 2.11 9.70
N GLY A 296 -1.33 0.78 9.56
CA GLY A 296 -1.99 -0.15 10.48
C GLY A 296 -3.51 -0.11 10.39
N THR A 297 -4.19 -0.85 11.26
CA THR A 297 -5.67 -0.85 11.33
C THR A 297 -6.15 0.36 12.14
N PHE A 298 -6.83 1.31 11.51
CA PHE A 298 -7.30 2.55 12.13
C PHE A 298 -8.10 2.30 13.42
N ALA A 299 -8.99 1.32 13.40
CA ALA A 299 -9.82 0.98 14.56
C ALA A 299 -9.07 0.31 15.72
N LYS A 300 -7.86 -0.25 15.49
CA LYS A 300 -7.13 -1.05 16.50
C LYS A 300 -5.83 -0.40 16.98
N HIS A 301 -5.23 0.47 16.17
CA HIS A 301 -3.99 1.15 16.52
C HIS A 301 -4.28 2.60 16.93
N ASP A 302 -5.13 2.76 17.94
CA ASP A 302 -5.46 4.04 18.58
C ASP A 302 -5.86 5.15 17.60
N TYR A 303 -6.54 4.80 16.50
CA TYR A 303 -6.93 5.72 15.42
C TYR A 303 -5.74 6.46 14.80
N SER A 304 -4.60 5.77 14.73
CA SER A 304 -3.41 6.26 14.04
C SER A 304 -3.59 6.21 12.52
N PHE A 305 -2.88 7.09 11.84
CA PHE A 305 -2.82 7.18 10.39
C PHE A 305 -1.46 7.75 9.96
N LYS A 306 -1.15 7.60 8.67
CA LYS A 306 0.08 8.16 8.11
C LYS A 306 -0.25 9.36 7.22
N THR A 307 0.60 10.36 7.27
CA THR A 307 0.58 11.47 6.30
C THR A 307 1.83 11.45 5.45
N TYR A 308 1.71 11.85 4.19
CA TYR A 308 2.83 11.96 3.26
C TYR A 308 2.79 13.32 2.59
N ILE A 309 3.92 14.02 2.64
CA ILE A 309 4.11 15.35 2.04
C ILE A 309 4.99 15.17 0.80
N PRO A 310 4.42 15.26 -0.43
CA PRO A 310 5.16 15.00 -1.67
C PRO A 310 6.37 15.91 -1.89
N SER A 311 6.25 17.20 -1.57
CA SER A 311 7.31 18.19 -1.78
C SER A 311 8.60 17.88 -1.03
N THR A 312 8.50 17.31 0.16
CA THR A 312 9.64 16.91 1.02
C THR A 312 9.89 15.42 1.03
N LYS A 313 8.98 14.63 0.43
CA LYS A 313 8.96 13.16 0.50
C LYS A 313 8.98 12.63 1.94
N SER A 314 8.43 13.40 2.88
CA SER A 314 8.38 13.03 4.29
C SER A 314 7.10 12.29 4.64
N VAL A 315 7.23 11.30 5.51
CA VAL A 315 6.13 10.57 6.14
C VAL A 315 6.06 10.93 7.60
N GLU A 316 4.88 11.23 8.10
CA GLU A 316 4.65 11.54 9.50
C GLU A 316 3.61 10.57 10.09
N ASP A 317 3.86 10.19 11.34
CA ASP A 317 2.90 9.46 12.16
C ASP A 317 1.92 10.43 12.81
N SER A 318 0.66 10.17 12.63
CA SER A 318 -0.42 11.00 13.15
C SER A 318 -1.47 10.14 13.86
N GLN A 319 -2.18 10.75 14.79
CA GLN A 319 -3.23 10.08 15.57
C GLN A 319 -4.38 11.04 15.79
N VAL A 320 -5.62 10.53 15.73
CA VAL A 320 -6.79 11.33 16.09
C VAL A 320 -6.82 11.45 17.62
N PRO A 321 -6.86 12.68 18.18
CA PRO A 321 -6.84 12.88 19.63
C PRO A 321 -7.93 12.09 20.36
N SER A 322 -7.56 11.47 21.48
CA SER A 322 -8.52 11.02 22.49
C SER A 322 -9.21 12.24 23.13
N ASP A 323 -10.43 12.07 23.60
CA ASP A 323 -11.17 13.14 24.32
C ASP A 323 -10.45 13.55 25.58
#